data_45311afbb2f5ef9f09c9b28b55003a7d
#
_entry.id   45311afbb2f5ef9f09c9b28b55003a7d
#
_cell.length_a   1.000
_cell.length_b   1.000
_cell.length_c   1.000
_cell.angle_alpha   90.00
_cell.angle_beta   90.00
_cell.angle_gamma   90.00
#
_symmetry.space_group_name_H-M   'P 1'
#
loop_
_entity.id
_entity.type
_entity.pdbx_description
1 polymer ?
#
loop_
_entity_poly.entity_id
_entity_poly.type
_entity_poly.pdbx_seq_one_letter_code
_entity_poly.pdbx_strand_id
1 'polypeptide(L)'
;DASTLAGETSAGGVYLYGGPGCGKTFVSDLFMATLSKSFSKRVHFHAFMMEVHGELHRLAQMNKKTDNISNEDTVKWFADSLAAKIDVLCLDEFQVTDVADAMIIRRLLDRLWENNVRVVCTSNRAPDELYKNGLNRKQFIPCIEGIKNRMQVHNMDSVFDYRMVGSVSLHGVWKMIWESDRTDEEAKQIAHDWLEMKTQNLAGERTLRELEVAISGRRLQIKQAGGGVARIEFDELCNANLGPSDYVALCSTFPAIGIENIPKLSLDRVDLMRRFITFIDCAY
;
A
#
# COMPACT_ATOMS: atom_id res chain seq x y z
N ASP A 1 -14.92 -8.97 34.45
CA ASP A 1 -15.67 -7.71 34.69
C ASP A 1 -15.82 -6.93 33.41
N ALA A 2 -16.95 -7.16 32.69
CA ALA A 2 -17.28 -6.52 31.43
C ALA A 2 -17.96 -5.15 31.59
N SER A 3 -17.88 -4.55 32.79
CA SER A 3 -18.64 -3.33 33.14
C SER A 3 -17.81 -2.05 33.21
N THR A 4 -16.54 -2.05 32.81
CA THR A 4 -15.65 -0.87 32.94
C THR A 4 -15.30 -0.23 31.60
N LEU A 5 -15.97 -0.59 30.51
CA LEU A 5 -15.76 0.02 29.17
C LEU A 5 -16.91 0.92 28.70
N ALA A 6 -17.77 1.34 29.61
CA ALA A 6 -18.85 2.28 29.31
C ALA A 6 -18.47 3.71 29.70
N GLY A 7 -17.40 4.22 29.11
CA GLY A 7 -17.12 5.65 28.97
C GLY A 7 -17.50 6.04 27.56
N GLU A 8 -18.72 6.53 27.38
CA GLU A 8 -19.30 6.95 26.12
C GLU A 8 -18.56 8.15 25.53
N THR A 9 -17.57 7.90 24.71
CA THR A 9 -17.33 8.73 23.53
C THR A 9 -17.59 7.83 22.35
N SER A 10 -18.60 8.17 21.56
CA SER A 10 -18.89 7.54 20.27
C SER A 10 -17.56 7.53 19.48
N ALA A 11 -16.85 6.40 19.51
CA ALA A 11 -15.52 6.32 18.91
C ALA A 11 -15.69 6.50 17.41
N GLY A 12 -15.19 7.61 16.86
CA GLY A 12 -15.20 7.91 15.43
C GLY A 12 -14.34 6.95 14.61
N GLY A 13 -13.69 5.97 15.28
CA GLY A 13 -12.91 4.92 14.65
C GLY A 13 -11.61 4.61 15.36
N VAL A 14 -10.65 4.02 14.61
CA VAL A 14 -9.34 3.59 15.12
C VAL A 14 -8.22 4.08 14.19
N TYR A 15 -7.15 4.61 14.76
CA TYR A 15 -5.93 5.00 14.06
C TYR A 15 -4.79 4.11 14.52
N LEU A 16 -4.37 3.18 13.65
CA LEU A 16 -3.27 2.25 13.90
C LEU A 16 -1.99 2.81 13.28
N TYR A 17 -0.96 3.05 14.10
CA TYR A 17 0.31 3.51 13.55
C TYR A 17 1.50 2.72 14.11
N GLY A 18 2.61 2.78 13.38
CA GLY A 18 3.86 2.10 13.74
C GLY A 18 4.71 1.84 12.52
N GLY A 19 5.92 1.36 12.73
CA GLY A 19 6.88 1.04 11.69
C GLY A 19 6.38 -0.01 10.68
N PRO A 20 7.11 -0.20 9.58
CA PRO A 20 6.84 -1.30 8.66
C PRO A 20 6.95 -2.65 9.38
N GLY A 21 6.08 -3.61 9.02
CA GLY A 21 6.16 -4.96 9.60
C GLY A 21 5.49 -5.18 10.96
N CYS A 22 4.95 -4.15 11.61
CA CYS A 22 4.28 -4.27 12.91
C CYS A 22 2.85 -4.86 12.85
N GLY A 23 2.40 -5.33 11.69
CA GLY A 23 1.13 -6.06 11.55
C GLY A 23 -0.12 -5.21 11.35
N LYS A 24 -0.01 -3.89 11.08
CA LYS A 24 -1.16 -2.98 10.83
C LYS A 24 -2.13 -3.51 9.77
N THR A 25 -1.59 -3.87 8.61
CA THR A 25 -2.37 -4.40 7.49
C THR A 25 -3.08 -5.70 7.88
N PHE A 26 -2.38 -6.61 8.57
CA PHE A 26 -2.96 -7.87 9.03
C PHE A 26 -4.15 -7.65 9.98
N VAL A 27 -4.02 -6.75 10.96
CA VAL A 27 -5.12 -6.41 11.88
C VAL A 27 -6.29 -5.76 11.13
N SER A 28 -5.99 -4.88 10.18
CA SER A 28 -6.99 -4.27 9.31
C SER A 28 -7.70 -5.30 8.43
N ASP A 29 -6.98 -6.26 7.85
CA ASP A 29 -7.53 -7.38 7.06
C ASP A 29 -8.51 -8.21 7.90
N LEU A 30 -8.07 -8.60 9.10
CA LEU A 30 -8.86 -9.41 10.01
C LEU A 30 -10.15 -8.66 10.41
N PHE A 31 -10.05 -7.38 10.75
CA PHE A 31 -11.20 -6.54 11.07
C PHE A 31 -12.17 -6.45 9.89
N MET A 32 -11.67 -6.12 8.70
CA MET A 32 -12.51 -5.98 7.50
C MET A 32 -13.17 -7.29 7.11
N ALA A 33 -12.55 -8.45 7.37
CA ALA A 33 -13.14 -9.76 7.14
C ALA A 33 -14.36 -10.05 8.04
N THR A 34 -14.48 -9.36 9.17
CA THR A 34 -15.65 -9.48 10.07
C THR A 34 -16.83 -8.61 9.67
N LEU A 35 -16.61 -7.66 8.74
CA LEU A 35 -17.63 -6.70 8.33
C LEU A 35 -18.38 -7.15 7.06
N SER A 36 -19.63 -6.71 6.93
CA SER A 36 -20.35 -6.84 5.68
C SER A 36 -19.75 -5.92 4.61
N LYS A 37 -19.42 -6.48 3.44
CA LYS A 37 -18.90 -5.72 2.29
C LYS A 37 -19.88 -4.66 1.77
N SER A 38 -21.17 -4.79 2.08
CA SER A 38 -22.19 -3.86 1.61
C SER A 38 -22.17 -2.52 2.35
N PHE A 39 -21.60 -2.48 3.55
CA PHE A 39 -21.60 -1.29 4.42
C PHE A 39 -20.18 -0.84 4.80
N SER A 40 -19.16 -1.42 4.20
CA SER A 40 -17.77 -1.07 4.46
C SER A 40 -17.01 -0.84 3.16
N LYS A 41 -16.12 0.17 3.18
CA LYS A 41 -15.21 0.47 2.07
C LYS A 41 -13.78 0.44 2.59
N ARG A 42 -12.92 -0.30 1.92
CA ARG A 42 -11.48 -0.30 2.17
C ARG A 42 -10.74 0.16 0.93
N VAL A 43 -9.79 1.04 1.10
CA VAL A 43 -9.02 1.62 0.00
C VAL A 43 -7.71 2.22 0.54
N HIS A 44 -6.66 2.20 -0.27
CA HIS A 44 -5.43 2.94 0.04
C HIS A 44 -5.69 4.46 -0.01
N PHE A 45 -5.12 5.20 0.93
CA PHE A 45 -5.36 6.64 1.07
C PHE A 45 -5.14 7.41 -0.25
N HIS A 46 -4.05 7.12 -0.97
CA HIS A 46 -3.77 7.79 -2.23
C HIS A 46 -4.86 7.52 -3.31
N ALA A 47 -5.27 6.27 -3.45
CA ALA A 47 -6.35 5.91 -4.39
C ALA A 47 -7.68 6.55 -4.00
N PHE A 48 -7.97 6.63 -2.70
CA PHE A 48 -9.14 7.32 -2.19
C PHE A 48 -9.12 8.81 -2.53
N MET A 49 -7.98 9.50 -2.34
CA MET A 49 -7.87 10.91 -2.69
C MET A 49 -8.00 11.16 -4.19
N MET A 50 -7.50 10.27 -5.04
CA MET A 50 -7.74 10.34 -6.50
C MET A 50 -9.25 10.24 -6.82
N GLU A 51 -9.97 9.33 -6.19
CA GLU A 51 -11.43 9.21 -6.34
C GLU A 51 -12.15 10.49 -5.89
N VAL A 52 -11.76 11.01 -4.71
CA VAL A 52 -12.31 12.26 -4.16
C VAL A 52 -12.10 13.42 -5.13
N HIS A 53 -10.87 13.65 -5.58
CA HIS A 53 -10.56 14.73 -6.54
C HIS A 53 -11.34 14.58 -7.85
N GLY A 54 -11.44 13.36 -8.38
CA GLY A 54 -12.21 13.08 -9.60
C GLY A 54 -13.69 13.44 -9.43
N GLU A 55 -14.29 13.07 -8.30
CA GLU A 55 -15.69 13.34 -8.04
C GLU A 55 -15.96 14.82 -7.75
N LEU A 56 -15.07 15.48 -6.99
CA LEU A 56 -15.15 16.94 -6.78
C LEU A 56 -15.04 17.71 -8.09
N HIS A 57 -14.16 17.29 -9.00
CA HIS A 57 -14.03 17.89 -10.31
C HIS A 57 -15.28 17.69 -11.16
N ARG A 58 -15.86 16.48 -11.17
CA ARG A 58 -17.11 16.16 -11.86
C ARG A 58 -18.26 17.04 -11.36
N LEU A 59 -18.39 17.16 -10.04
CA LEU A 59 -19.43 18.00 -9.42
C LEU A 59 -19.24 19.48 -9.74
N ALA A 60 -17.99 19.98 -9.71
CA ALA A 60 -17.69 21.34 -10.07
C ALA A 60 -18.05 21.67 -11.55
N GLN A 61 -17.85 20.71 -12.47
CA GLN A 61 -18.26 20.88 -13.86
C GLN A 61 -19.79 20.91 -14.04
N MET A 62 -20.51 20.08 -13.28
CA MET A 62 -22.00 20.09 -13.29
C MET A 62 -22.55 21.40 -12.74
N ASN A 63 -21.93 21.93 -11.68
CA ASN A 63 -22.34 23.15 -10.99
C ASN A 63 -22.02 24.46 -11.76
N LYS A 64 -21.02 24.47 -12.65
CA LYS A 64 -20.78 25.59 -13.57
C LYS A 64 -21.98 25.92 -14.47
N LYS A 65 -22.94 25.00 -14.56
CA LYS A 65 -24.22 25.20 -15.28
C LYS A 65 -25.33 25.77 -14.39
N THR A 66 -25.10 25.88 -13.09
CA THR A 66 -26.10 26.35 -12.08
C THR A 66 -25.33 27.19 -11.04
N ASP A 67 -25.30 28.47 -11.20
CA ASP A 67 -24.48 29.52 -10.57
C ASP A 67 -24.36 29.56 -9.01
N ASN A 68 -24.49 28.47 -8.22
CA ASN A 68 -24.74 28.63 -6.78
C ASN A 68 -24.14 27.61 -5.81
N ILE A 69 -23.06 26.87 -6.11
CA ILE A 69 -22.48 25.95 -5.09
C ILE A 69 -21.00 26.25 -4.86
N SER A 70 -20.63 26.50 -3.59
CA SER A 70 -19.23 26.70 -3.17
C SER A 70 -18.42 25.39 -3.17
N ASN A 71 -17.11 25.48 -3.25
CA ASN A 71 -16.23 24.30 -3.12
C ASN A 71 -16.39 23.58 -1.75
N GLU A 72 -16.82 24.31 -0.72
CA GLU A 72 -17.11 23.75 0.60
C GLU A 72 -18.33 22.83 0.59
N ASP A 73 -19.37 23.24 -0.12
CA ASP A 73 -20.58 22.45 -0.27
C ASP A 73 -20.34 21.18 -1.08
N THR A 74 -19.39 21.19 -2.01
CA THR A 74 -19.05 20.03 -2.83
C THR A 74 -18.40 18.90 -2.01
N VAL A 75 -17.44 19.23 -1.13
CA VAL A 75 -16.80 18.23 -0.24
C VAL A 75 -17.84 17.66 0.74
N LYS A 76 -18.68 18.50 1.27
CA LYS A 76 -19.77 18.10 2.20
C LYS A 76 -20.75 17.17 1.51
N TRP A 77 -21.19 17.52 0.31
CA TRP A 77 -22.08 16.68 -0.48
C TRP A 77 -21.48 15.30 -0.79
N PHE A 78 -20.18 15.26 -1.16
CA PHE A 78 -19.48 14.00 -1.39
C PHE A 78 -19.44 13.15 -0.11
N ALA A 79 -19.09 13.76 1.03
CA ALA A 79 -19.07 13.06 2.31
C ALA A 79 -20.43 12.49 2.70
N ASP A 80 -21.52 13.26 2.51
CA ASP A 80 -22.89 12.83 2.78
C ASP A 80 -23.30 11.68 1.84
N SER A 81 -22.96 11.78 0.57
CA SER A 81 -23.20 10.73 -0.42
C SER A 81 -22.43 9.43 -0.12
N LEU A 82 -21.23 9.54 0.45
CA LEU A 82 -20.44 8.40 0.88
C LEU A 82 -21.02 7.79 2.14
N ALA A 83 -21.35 8.63 3.13
CA ALA A 83 -21.97 8.20 4.40
C ALA A 83 -23.32 7.49 4.23
N ALA A 84 -24.08 7.85 3.18
CA ALA A 84 -25.30 7.15 2.84
C ALA A 84 -25.10 5.70 2.35
N LYS A 85 -23.85 5.33 1.99
CA LYS A 85 -23.53 4.03 1.42
C LYS A 85 -22.72 3.13 2.35
N ILE A 86 -21.97 3.72 3.30
CA ILE A 86 -21.06 2.96 4.16
C ILE A 86 -21.16 3.42 5.62
N ASP A 87 -21.01 2.47 6.53
CA ASP A 87 -20.89 2.70 7.97
C ASP A 87 -19.42 2.73 8.42
N VAL A 88 -18.52 2.08 7.65
CA VAL A 88 -17.10 1.97 7.95
C VAL A 88 -16.27 2.32 6.73
N LEU A 89 -15.33 3.26 6.90
CA LEU A 89 -14.29 3.59 5.92
C LEU A 89 -12.93 3.15 6.45
N CYS A 90 -12.25 2.25 5.74
CA CYS A 90 -10.89 1.84 6.07
C CYS A 90 -9.93 2.47 5.06
N LEU A 91 -9.01 3.29 5.57
CA LEU A 91 -7.96 3.97 4.80
C LEU A 91 -6.60 3.37 5.12
N ASP A 92 -6.08 2.58 4.20
CA ASP A 92 -4.74 2.03 4.33
C ASP A 92 -3.68 3.04 3.92
N GLU A 93 -2.52 2.98 4.59
CA GLU A 93 -1.36 3.84 4.34
C GLU A 93 -1.70 5.33 4.40
N PHE A 94 -2.41 5.75 5.45
CA PHE A 94 -2.82 7.13 5.65
C PHE A 94 -1.60 8.04 5.78
N GLN A 95 -1.29 8.73 4.70
CA GLN A 95 -0.15 9.63 4.60
C GLN A 95 -0.49 10.85 3.77
N VAL A 96 -0.61 12.00 4.41
CA VAL A 96 -0.88 13.28 3.74
C VAL A 96 0.43 13.94 3.35
N THR A 97 0.63 14.18 2.06
CA THR A 97 1.84 14.80 1.50
C THR A 97 1.57 16.08 0.73
N ASP A 98 0.37 16.24 0.21
CA ASP A 98 -0.06 17.38 -0.61
C ASP A 98 -0.98 18.33 0.18
N VAL A 99 -0.92 19.64 -0.15
CA VAL A 99 -1.70 20.66 0.52
C VAL A 99 -3.19 20.58 0.18
N ALA A 100 -3.54 20.21 -1.05
CA ALA A 100 -4.93 20.06 -1.45
C ALA A 100 -5.57 18.86 -0.74
N ASP A 101 -4.86 17.74 -0.66
CA ASP A 101 -5.28 16.58 0.11
C ASP A 101 -5.49 16.92 1.57
N ALA A 102 -4.55 17.67 2.18
CA ALA A 102 -4.66 18.10 3.58
C ALA A 102 -5.94 18.90 3.87
N MET A 103 -6.32 19.79 2.96
CA MET A 103 -7.51 20.64 3.12
C MET A 103 -8.81 19.86 2.90
N ILE A 104 -8.83 18.98 1.92
CA ILE A 104 -10.00 18.17 1.58
C ILE A 104 -10.24 17.12 2.64
N ILE A 105 -9.21 16.32 3.02
CA ILE A 105 -9.38 15.21 3.95
C ILE A 105 -9.85 15.68 5.33
N ARG A 106 -9.39 16.83 5.80
CA ARG A 106 -9.88 17.42 7.03
C ARG A 106 -11.41 17.57 7.03
N ARG A 107 -11.96 18.27 6.03
CA ARG A 107 -13.39 18.53 5.90
C ARG A 107 -14.18 17.24 5.70
N LEU A 108 -13.60 16.33 4.94
CA LEU A 108 -14.21 15.03 4.66
C LEU A 108 -14.34 14.18 5.93
N LEU A 109 -13.28 14.06 6.72
CA LEU A 109 -13.31 13.31 7.97
C LEU A 109 -14.28 13.94 8.98
N ASP A 110 -14.25 15.27 9.15
CA ASP A 110 -15.18 15.95 10.04
C ASP A 110 -16.65 15.62 9.67
N ARG A 111 -16.97 15.66 8.38
CA ARG A 111 -18.33 15.39 7.91
C ARG A 111 -18.72 13.92 7.99
N LEU A 112 -17.79 12.99 7.75
CA LEU A 112 -18.03 11.55 7.92
C LEU A 112 -18.32 11.21 9.38
N TRP A 113 -17.58 11.78 10.33
CA TRP A 113 -17.85 11.60 11.76
C TRP A 113 -19.19 12.19 12.20
N GLU A 114 -19.58 13.36 11.66
CA GLU A 114 -20.91 13.94 11.89
C GLU A 114 -22.04 13.01 11.41
N ASN A 115 -21.80 12.26 10.35
CA ASN A 115 -22.73 11.27 9.82
C ASN A 115 -22.54 9.86 10.45
N ASN A 116 -21.83 9.75 11.56
CA ASN A 116 -21.59 8.51 12.30
C ASN A 116 -20.82 7.42 11.52
N VAL A 117 -20.08 7.76 10.46
CA VAL A 117 -19.19 6.83 9.78
C VAL A 117 -17.95 6.60 10.64
N ARG A 118 -17.65 5.34 10.92
CA ARG A 118 -16.43 4.96 11.62
C ARG A 118 -15.26 4.88 10.65
N VAL A 119 -14.15 5.51 11.02
CA VAL A 119 -12.96 5.56 10.18
C VAL A 119 -11.85 4.72 10.80
N VAL A 120 -11.31 3.78 10.05
CA VAL A 120 -10.13 2.99 10.43
C VAL A 120 -8.97 3.42 9.56
N CYS A 121 -7.87 3.84 10.17
CA CYS A 121 -6.67 4.23 9.44
C CYS A 121 -5.49 3.37 9.84
N THR A 122 -4.69 2.96 8.86
CA THR A 122 -3.34 2.44 9.09
C THR A 122 -2.31 3.47 8.61
N SER A 123 -1.25 3.70 9.37
CA SER A 123 -0.21 4.67 9.02
C SER A 123 1.17 4.25 9.54
N ASN A 124 2.21 4.72 8.88
CA ASN A 124 3.59 4.59 9.39
C ASN A 124 3.99 5.76 10.30
N ARG A 125 3.07 6.71 10.54
CA ARG A 125 3.33 7.93 11.32
C ARG A 125 2.30 8.10 12.42
N ALA A 126 2.76 8.59 13.58
CA ALA A 126 1.86 9.07 14.62
C ALA A 126 1.02 10.25 14.09
N PRO A 127 -0.19 10.51 14.63
CA PRO A 127 -1.02 11.64 14.22
C PRO A 127 -0.28 12.98 14.22
N ASP A 128 0.56 13.23 15.23
CA ASP A 128 1.33 14.49 15.35
C ASP A 128 2.43 14.64 14.27
N GLU A 129 2.81 13.55 13.62
CA GLU A 129 3.79 13.54 12.53
C GLU A 129 3.15 13.63 11.14
N LEU A 130 1.83 13.55 11.06
CA LEU A 130 1.12 13.74 9.79
C LEU A 130 1.38 15.13 9.22
N TYR A 131 1.62 15.18 7.92
CA TYR A 131 1.87 16.40 7.17
C TYR A 131 2.97 17.29 7.81
N LYS A 132 3.97 16.67 8.45
CA LYS A 132 5.12 17.37 9.06
C LYS A 132 5.89 18.13 7.97
N ASN A 133 6.20 19.39 8.25
CA ASN A 133 6.83 20.32 7.29
C ASN A 133 6.00 20.63 6.03
N GLY A 134 4.72 20.25 5.98
CA GLY A 134 3.84 20.60 4.88
C GLY A 134 3.47 22.08 4.83
N LEU A 135 3.18 22.57 3.64
CA LEU A 135 2.76 23.95 3.42
C LEU A 135 1.44 24.22 4.14
N ASN A 136 1.35 25.32 4.89
CA ASN A 136 0.15 25.69 5.67
C ASN A 136 -0.28 24.63 6.70
N ARG A 137 0.64 23.87 7.27
CA ARG A 137 0.38 22.82 8.26
C ARG A 137 -0.54 23.26 9.40
N LYS A 138 -0.50 24.55 9.79
CA LYS A 138 -1.40 25.10 10.82
C LYS A 138 -2.88 24.87 10.51
N GLN A 139 -3.27 24.86 9.25
CA GLN A 139 -4.66 24.59 8.82
C GLN A 139 -5.02 23.09 8.88
N PHE A 140 -4.02 22.22 8.92
CA PHE A 140 -4.22 20.77 9.06
C PHE A 140 -4.22 20.30 10.53
N ILE A 141 -3.68 21.09 11.47
CA ILE A 141 -3.68 20.76 12.90
C ILE A 141 -5.06 20.37 13.44
N PRO A 142 -6.16 21.05 13.10
CA PRO A 142 -7.48 20.64 13.55
C PRO A 142 -7.89 19.23 13.10
N CYS A 143 -7.40 18.75 11.95
CA CYS A 143 -7.59 17.36 11.52
C CYS A 143 -6.86 16.38 12.44
N ILE A 144 -5.61 16.70 12.80
CA ILE A 144 -4.82 15.91 13.75
C ILE A 144 -5.53 15.82 15.10
N GLU A 145 -6.02 16.95 15.59
CA GLU A 145 -6.80 17.02 16.85
C GLU A 145 -8.12 16.24 16.73
N GLY A 146 -8.79 16.32 15.58
CA GLY A 146 -10.00 15.53 15.30
C GLY A 146 -9.72 14.02 15.36
N ILE A 147 -8.62 13.57 14.76
CA ILE A 147 -8.17 12.17 14.84
C ILE A 147 -7.91 11.78 16.30
N LYS A 148 -7.17 12.58 17.06
CA LYS A 148 -6.80 12.27 18.46
C LYS A 148 -8.02 12.28 19.40
N ASN A 149 -9.00 13.13 19.15
CA ASN A 149 -10.17 13.28 20.02
C ASN A 149 -11.32 12.33 19.69
N ARG A 150 -11.45 11.94 18.40
CA ARG A 150 -12.57 11.12 17.92
C ARG A 150 -12.21 9.67 17.63
N MET A 151 -10.92 9.36 17.41
CA MET A 151 -10.45 8.01 17.13
C MET A 151 -9.64 7.46 18.29
N GLN A 152 -9.68 6.16 18.47
CA GLN A 152 -8.72 5.48 19.34
C GLN A 152 -7.37 5.36 18.61
N VAL A 153 -6.39 6.08 19.10
CA VAL A 153 -5.03 6.07 18.55
C VAL A 153 -4.22 4.97 19.21
N HIS A 154 -3.75 4.01 18.43
CA HIS A 154 -3.01 2.86 18.93
C HIS A 154 -1.64 2.75 18.25
N ASN A 155 -0.58 2.76 19.05
CA ASN A 155 0.78 2.50 18.58
C ASN A 155 0.99 0.99 18.50
N MET A 156 1.32 0.51 17.31
CA MET A 156 1.61 -0.90 17.05
C MET A 156 3.10 -1.20 16.95
N ASP A 157 3.98 -0.22 17.26
CA ASP A 157 5.41 -0.48 17.26
C ASP A 157 5.73 -1.62 18.22
N SER A 158 6.30 -2.68 17.70
CA SER A 158 6.82 -3.79 18.45
C SER A 158 8.33 -3.88 18.26
N VAL A 159 9.02 -4.44 19.24
CA VAL A 159 10.46 -4.74 19.16
C VAL A 159 10.73 -5.79 18.06
N PHE A 160 9.68 -6.47 17.59
CA PHE A 160 9.75 -7.52 16.60
C PHE A 160 9.11 -7.06 15.30
N ASP A 161 9.86 -7.09 14.21
CA ASP A 161 9.30 -7.08 12.87
C ASP A 161 8.70 -8.47 12.60
N TYR A 162 7.38 -8.56 12.62
CA TYR A 162 6.67 -9.83 12.39
C TYR A 162 6.93 -10.43 11.01
N ARG A 163 7.40 -9.65 10.04
CA ARG A 163 7.86 -10.16 8.74
C ARG A 163 9.12 -11.00 8.88
N MET A 164 9.99 -10.67 9.86
CA MET A 164 11.21 -11.40 10.16
C MET A 164 10.95 -12.68 10.98
N VAL A 165 9.88 -12.70 11.76
CA VAL A 165 9.52 -13.85 12.64
C VAL A 165 8.69 -14.90 11.89
N GLY A 166 7.99 -14.50 10.83
CA GLY A 166 7.05 -15.34 10.09
C GLY A 166 7.61 -16.05 8.88
N SER A 167 8.66 -16.87 9.01
CA SER A 167 9.13 -17.72 7.90
C SER A 167 8.19 -18.89 7.56
N VAL A 168 6.95 -18.83 7.98
CA VAL A 168 5.91 -19.82 7.63
C VAL A 168 4.62 -19.09 7.25
N SER A 169 4.66 -18.34 6.16
CA SER A 169 3.44 -17.82 5.54
C SER A 169 3.26 -18.41 4.16
N LEU A 170 2.08 -18.97 3.93
CA LEU A 170 1.66 -19.63 2.67
C LEU A 170 1.49 -18.68 1.48
N HIS A 171 1.79 -17.39 1.64
CA HIS A 171 1.68 -16.38 0.59
C HIS A 171 2.95 -15.51 0.57
N GLY A 172 3.84 -15.84 -0.34
CA GLY A 172 5.03 -15.05 -0.65
C GLY A 172 6.18 -15.20 0.35
N VAL A 173 7.06 -16.16 0.12
CA VAL A 173 8.30 -16.29 0.92
C VAL A 173 9.40 -15.48 0.24
N TRP A 174 9.76 -14.35 0.85
CA TRP A 174 11.01 -13.66 0.51
C TRP A 174 12.14 -14.29 1.31
N LYS A 175 13.10 -14.88 0.65
CA LYS A 175 14.33 -15.34 1.27
C LYS A 175 15.50 -14.62 0.63
N MET A 176 16.11 -13.73 1.39
CA MET A 176 17.37 -13.14 1.04
C MET A 176 18.48 -13.99 1.62
N ILE A 177 19.32 -14.57 0.77
CA ILE A 177 20.49 -15.33 1.20
C ILE A 177 21.66 -14.37 1.20
N TRP A 178 22.06 -13.94 2.39
CA TRP A 178 23.26 -13.14 2.62
C TRP A 178 24.05 -13.79 3.74
N GLU A 179 25.27 -14.23 3.46
CA GLU A 179 26.21 -14.70 4.47
C GLU A 179 27.44 -13.80 4.44
N SER A 180 27.69 -13.12 5.57
CA SER A 180 28.72 -12.08 5.70
C SER A 180 30.17 -12.59 5.69
N ASP A 181 30.37 -13.90 5.87
CA ASP A 181 31.71 -14.48 6.08
C ASP A 181 32.27 -15.22 4.86
N ARG A 182 31.60 -15.14 3.71
CA ARG A 182 32.03 -15.78 2.46
C ARG A 182 32.52 -14.77 1.43
N THR A 183 33.36 -15.23 0.50
CA THR A 183 33.73 -14.42 -0.66
C THR A 183 32.51 -14.11 -1.50
N ASP A 184 32.45 -12.94 -2.16
CA ASP A 184 31.32 -12.52 -2.99
C ASP A 184 30.97 -13.56 -4.07
N GLU A 185 31.95 -14.27 -4.61
CA GLU A 185 31.76 -15.30 -5.64
C GLU A 185 31.14 -16.59 -5.08
N GLU A 186 31.55 -17.04 -3.89
CA GLU A 186 30.97 -18.20 -3.22
C GLU A 186 29.52 -17.93 -2.81
N ALA A 187 29.25 -16.73 -2.30
CA ALA A 187 27.90 -16.34 -1.93
C ALA A 187 26.96 -16.27 -3.16
N LYS A 188 27.45 -15.76 -4.28
CA LYS A 188 26.72 -15.72 -5.55
C LYS A 188 26.39 -17.13 -6.05
N GLN A 189 27.37 -18.05 -6.04
CA GLN A 189 27.15 -19.42 -6.49
C GLN A 189 26.09 -20.14 -5.65
N ILE A 190 26.17 -20.01 -4.34
CA ILE A 190 25.17 -20.61 -3.43
C ILE A 190 23.77 -20.02 -3.67
N ALA A 191 23.68 -18.70 -3.86
CA ALA A 191 22.41 -18.06 -4.15
C ALA A 191 21.82 -18.52 -5.48
N HIS A 192 22.68 -18.65 -6.51
CA HIS A 192 22.31 -19.16 -7.83
C HIS A 192 21.79 -20.60 -7.75
N ASP A 193 22.56 -21.51 -7.14
CA ASP A 193 22.18 -22.93 -7.01
C ASP A 193 20.87 -23.09 -6.21
N TRP A 194 20.70 -22.30 -5.15
CA TRP A 194 19.47 -22.30 -4.37
C TRP A 194 18.28 -21.82 -5.20
N LEU A 195 18.43 -20.73 -5.94
CA LEU A 195 17.36 -20.18 -6.77
C LEU A 195 17.01 -21.13 -7.91
N GLU A 196 18.01 -21.77 -8.54
CA GLU A 196 17.81 -22.78 -9.57
C GLU A 196 16.99 -23.95 -9.02
N MET A 197 17.42 -24.51 -7.89
CA MET A 197 16.69 -25.59 -7.23
C MET A 197 15.24 -25.19 -6.89
N LYS A 198 15.02 -23.98 -6.36
CA LYS A 198 13.68 -23.53 -5.99
C LYS A 198 12.79 -23.27 -7.20
N THR A 199 13.32 -22.61 -8.22
CA THR A 199 12.56 -22.34 -9.45
C THR A 199 12.23 -23.63 -10.18
N GLN A 200 13.13 -24.62 -10.24
CA GLN A 200 12.86 -25.92 -10.81
C GLN A 200 11.82 -26.70 -10.03
N ASN A 201 11.88 -26.69 -8.71
CA ASN A 201 10.87 -27.35 -7.86
C ASN A 201 9.47 -26.73 -8.04
N LEU A 202 9.37 -25.43 -8.18
CA LEU A 202 8.12 -24.74 -8.43
C LEU A 202 7.59 -24.95 -9.85
N ALA A 203 8.48 -25.04 -10.85
CA ALA A 203 8.12 -25.31 -12.24
C ALA A 203 7.67 -26.77 -12.44
N GLY A 204 8.02 -27.68 -11.53
CA GLY A 204 7.73 -29.11 -11.61
C GLY A 204 8.51 -29.79 -12.77
N GLU A 205 7.82 -30.60 -13.55
CA GLU A 205 8.42 -31.31 -14.71
C GLU A 205 8.66 -30.39 -15.92
N ARG A 206 8.23 -29.12 -15.86
CA ARG A 206 8.38 -28.20 -16.97
C ARG A 206 9.76 -27.54 -16.93
N THR A 207 10.47 -27.66 -18.02
CA THR A 207 11.75 -26.96 -18.20
C THR A 207 11.53 -25.48 -18.41
N LEU A 208 12.31 -24.63 -17.72
CA LEU A 208 12.33 -23.19 -17.96
C LEU A 208 12.89 -22.93 -19.37
N ARG A 209 12.18 -22.12 -20.12
CA ARG A 209 12.52 -21.74 -21.51
C ARG A 209 12.22 -20.28 -21.74
N GLU A 210 12.70 -19.75 -22.84
CA GLU A 210 12.36 -18.41 -23.28
C GLU A 210 10.83 -18.31 -23.55
N LEU A 211 10.22 -17.28 -22.98
CA LEU A 211 8.79 -17.02 -23.09
C LEU A 211 8.55 -15.54 -23.40
N GLU A 212 7.64 -15.28 -24.34
CA GLU A 212 7.16 -13.93 -24.62
C GLU A 212 5.91 -13.62 -23.75
N VAL A 213 5.97 -12.50 -23.04
CA VAL A 213 4.83 -11.96 -22.30
C VAL A 213 4.29 -10.75 -23.05
N ALA A 214 3.01 -10.78 -23.41
CA ALA A 214 2.35 -9.66 -24.05
C ALA A 214 1.99 -8.59 -23.03
N ILE A 215 2.46 -7.36 -23.22
CA ILE A 215 2.26 -6.23 -22.34
C ILE A 215 1.80 -5.04 -23.16
N SER A 216 0.58 -4.52 -22.92
CA SER A 216 0.10 -3.22 -23.41
C SER A 216 0.65 -2.77 -24.79
N GLY A 217 0.61 -3.67 -25.79
CA GLY A 217 1.04 -3.36 -27.16
C GLY A 217 2.50 -3.68 -27.48
N ARG A 218 3.29 -4.21 -26.56
CA ARG A 218 4.65 -4.71 -26.78
C ARG A 218 4.83 -6.12 -26.22
N ARG A 219 5.94 -6.76 -26.53
CA ARG A 219 6.30 -8.08 -26.05
C ARG A 219 7.55 -8.01 -25.21
N LEU A 220 7.51 -8.60 -24.04
CA LEU A 220 8.67 -8.76 -23.16
C LEU A 220 9.17 -10.18 -23.25
N GLN A 221 10.44 -10.37 -23.56
CA GLN A 221 11.09 -11.68 -23.57
C GLN A 221 11.64 -11.99 -22.20
N ILE A 222 11.24 -13.12 -21.64
CA ILE A 222 11.78 -13.68 -20.40
C ILE A 222 12.57 -14.91 -20.76
N LYS A 223 13.88 -14.87 -20.49
CA LYS A 223 14.81 -15.95 -20.93
C LYS A 223 14.53 -17.29 -20.28
N GLN A 224 14.07 -17.27 -19.05
CA GLN A 224 13.82 -18.47 -18.26
C GLN A 224 12.45 -18.39 -17.59
N ALA A 225 11.44 -19.01 -18.19
CA ALA A 225 10.09 -19.09 -17.66
C ALA A 225 9.43 -20.43 -17.96
N GLY A 226 8.60 -20.91 -17.05
CA GLY A 226 7.83 -22.15 -17.22
C GLY A 226 7.10 -22.54 -15.94
N GLY A 227 5.99 -23.27 -16.07
CA GLY A 227 5.25 -23.75 -14.90
C GLY A 227 4.69 -22.67 -13.96
N GLY A 228 4.52 -21.42 -14.44
CA GLY A 228 4.12 -20.30 -13.58
C GLY A 228 5.28 -19.62 -12.87
N VAL A 229 6.52 -19.98 -13.19
CA VAL A 229 7.73 -19.40 -12.59
C VAL A 229 8.48 -18.63 -13.68
N ALA A 230 9.01 -17.46 -13.32
CA ALA A 230 9.98 -16.71 -14.11
C ALA A 230 11.28 -16.52 -13.33
N ARG A 231 12.40 -16.52 -14.02
CA ARG A 231 13.72 -16.23 -13.48
C ARG A 231 14.31 -15.10 -14.31
N ILE A 232 14.67 -14.01 -13.68
CA ILE A 232 15.00 -12.74 -14.34
C ILE A 232 16.24 -12.16 -13.68
N GLU A 233 17.20 -11.71 -14.49
CA GLU A 233 18.35 -10.94 -14.01
C GLU A 233 17.91 -9.55 -13.51
N PHE A 234 18.52 -9.08 -12.43
CA PHE A 234 18.23 -7.75 -11.90
C PHE A 234 18.38 -6.65 -12.95
N ASP A 235 19.43 -6.73 -13.78
CA ASP A 235 19.65 -5.76 -14.85
C ASP A 235 18.58 -5.82 -15.95
N GLU A 236 18.07 -6.98 -16.27
CA GLU A 236 16.95 -7.12 -17.21
C GLU A 236 15.65 -6.54 -16.65
N LEU A 237 15.48 -6.62 -15.34
CA LEU A 237 14.29 -6.10 -14.65
C LEU A 237 14.38 -4.58 -14.42
N CYS A 238 15.51 -4.08 -13.91
CA CYS A 238 15.64 -2.73 -13.41
C CYS A 238 16.44 -1.78 -14.31
N ASN A 239 17.35 -2.30 -15.17
CA ASN A 239 18.15 -1.48 -16.07
C ASN A 239 17.53 -1.38 -17.48
N ALA A 240 16.58 -2.25 -17.82
CA ALA A 240 15.79 -2.17 -19.04
C ALA A 240 14.73 -1.05 -18.97
N ASN A 241 14.18 -0.65 -20.12
CA ASN A 241 13.14 0.36 -20.20
C ASN A 241 11.74 -0.22 -19.86
N LEU A 242 11.60 -0.70 -18.63
CA LEU A 242 10.36 -1.22 -18.06
C LEU A 242 9.72 -0.19 -17.13
N GLY A 243 8.40 -0.18 -17.06
CA GLY A 243 7.62 0.68 -16.20
C GLY A 243 6.60 -0.09 -15.36
N PRO A 244 5.81 0.61 -14.53
CA PRO A 244 4.84 -0.03 -13.62
C PRO A 244 3.87 -1.00 -14.31
N SER A 245 3.38 -0.67 -15.51
CA SER A 245 2.49 -1.55 -16.28
C SER A 245 3.14 -2.87 -16.69
N ASP A 246 4.46 -2.86 -16.92
CA ASP A 246 5.22 -4.05 -17.27
C ASP A 246 5.41 -4.95 -16.05
N TYR A 247 5.68 -4.35 -14.91
CA TYR A 247 5.81 -5.06 -13.63
C TYR A 247 4.48 -5.69 -13.21
N VAL A 248 3.37 -4.97 -13.34
CA VAL A 248 2.04 -5.52 -13.08
C VAL A 248 1.75 -6.72 -13.98
N ALA A 249 2.10 -6.63 -15.27
CA ALA A 249 1.87 -7.74 -16.20
C ALA A 249 2.77 -8.94 -15.88
N LEU A 250 4.03 -8.73 -15.50
CA LEU A 250 4.93 -9.79 -15.03
C LEU A 250 4.36 -10.50 -13.81
N CYS A 251 3.98 -9.74 -12.77
CA CYS A 251 3.43 -10.28 -11.53
C CYS A 251 2.08 -10.98 -11.73
N SER A 252 1.27 -10.51 -12.68
CA SER A 252 0.02 -11.16 -13.03
C SER A 252 0.22 -12.47 -13.83
N THR A 253 1.32 -12.57 -14.57
CA THR A 253 1.62 -13.74 -15.42
C THR A 253 2.30 -14.85 -14.64
N PHE A 254 3.21 -14.49 -13.74
CA PHE A 254 4.03 -15.41 -12.98
C PHE A 254 3.75 -15.33 -11.48
N PRO A 255 3.09 -16.34 -10.90
CA PRO A 255 2.91 -16.44 -9.45
C PRO A 255 4.20 -16.50 -8.64
N ALA A 256 5.31 -16.86 -9.27
CA ALA A 256 6.62 -16.87 -8.64
C ALA A 256 7.68 -16.27 -9.58
N ILE A 257 8.43 -15.31 -9.08
CA ILE A 257 9.51 -14.64 -9.81
C ILE A 257 10.80 -14.71 -8.99
N GLY A 258 11.83 -15.34 -9.55
CA GLY A 258 13.17 -15.34 -9.01
C GLY A 258 13.99 -14.23 -9.64
N ILE A 259 14.67 -13.43 -8.83
CA ILE A 259 15.55 -12.35 -9.30
C ILE A 259 16.98 -12.67 -8.91
N GLU A 260 17.88 -12.63 -9.90
CA GLU A 260 19.28 -12.92 -9.73
C GLU A 260 20.15 -11.67 -9.78
N ASN A 261 21.34 -11.79 -9.22
CA ASN A 261 22.40 -10.79 -9.33
C ASN A 261 21.97 -9.39 -8.88
N ILE A 262 21.17 -9.31 -7.79
CA ILE A 262 20.82 -8.03 -7.21
C ILE A 262 22.10 -7.39 -6.65
N PRO A 263 22.54 -6.24 -7.19
CA PRO A 263 23.77 -5.60 -6.73
C PRO A 263 23.53 -4.95 -5.36
N LYS A 264 24.60 -4.66 -4.64
CA LYS A 264 24.53 -3.78 -3.48
C LYS A 264 24.09 -2.39 -3.96
N LEU A 265 22.85 -2.04 -3.65
CA LEU A 265 22.27 -0.76 -4.04
C LEU A 265 22.86 0.37 -3.19
N SER A 266 23.37 1.40 -3.86
CA SER A 266 23.94 2.59 -3.24
C SER A 266 23.19 3.85 -3.70
N LEU A 267 23.44 4.96 -3.02
CA LEU A 267 22.81 6.25 -3.37
C LEU A 267 23.24 6.77 -4.75
N ASP A 268 24.27 6.19 -5.37
CA ASP A 268 24.71 6.55 -6.72
C ASP A 268 23.81 5.95 -7.81
N ARG A 269 23.00 4.96 -7.46
CA ARG A 269 22.11 4.21 -8.38
C ARG A 269 20.64 4.33 -7.94
N VAL A 270 20.20 5.57 -7.61
CA VAL A 270 18.82 5.85 -7.14
C VAL A 270 17.76 5.48 -8.17
N ASP A 271 18.06 5.58 -9.45
CA ASP A 271 17.19 5.20 -10.55
C ASP A 271 16.85 3.69 -10.52
N LEU A 272 17.84 2.82 -10.37
CA LEU A 272 17.61 1.38 -10.25
C LEU A 272 16.89 1.01 -8.96
N MET A 273 17.23 1.68 -7.86
CA MET A 273 16.55 1.50 -6.58
C MET A 273 15.07 1.83 -6.70
N ARG A 274 14.71 2.95 -7.32
CA ARG A 274 13.32 3.34 -7.55
C ARG A 274 12.56 2.32 -8.40
N ARG A 275 13.17 1.83 -9.47
CA ARG A 275 12.55 0.82 -10.33
C ARG A 275 12.36 -0.50 -9.59
N PHE A 276 13.33 -0.91 -8.78
CA PHE A 276 13.21 -2.11 -7.97
C PHE A 276 12.12 -1.98 -6.91
N ILE A 277 12.03 -0.83 -6.22
CA ILE A 277 10.93 -0.54 -5.30
C ILE A 277 9.58 -0.63 -6.03
N THR A 278 9.45 0.00 -7.21
CA THR A 278 8.22 -0.06 -8.00
C THR A 278 7.86 -1.48 -8.40
N PHE A 279 8.85 -2.32 -8.76
CA PHE A 279 8.61 -3.73 -9.03
C PHE A 279 8.09 -4.46 -7.78
N ILE A 280 8.73 -4.25 -6.63
CA ILE A 280 8.30 -4.86 -5.36
C ILE A 280 6.88 -4.44 -5.00
N ASP A 281 6.55 -3.16 -5.14
CA ASP A 281 5.20 -2.63 -4.91
C ASP A 281 4.15 -3.26 -5.83
N CYS A 282 4.51 -3.59 -7.08
CA CYS A 282 3.63 -4.29 -8.01
C CYS A 282 3.50 -5.79 -7.71
N ALA A 283 4.49 -6.39 -7.05
CA ALA A 283 4.51 -7.80 -6.69
C ALA A 283 3.77 -8.09 -5.37
N TYR A 284 3.50 -7.05 -4.60
CA TYR A 284 2.82 -7.13 -3.30
C TYR A 284 1.31 -6.99 -3.45
#